data_e088c248a1e0b8645806525fff4e7213
#
_entry.id   e088c248a1e0b8645806525fff4e7213
#
_cell.length_a   1.000
_cell.length_b   1.000
_cell.length_c   1.000
_cell.angle_alpha   90.00
_cell.angle_beta   90.00
_cell.angle_gamma   90.00
#
_symmetry.space_group_name_H-M   'P 1'
#
loop_
_entity.id
_entity.type
_entity.pdbx_description
1 polymer ?
#
loop_
_entity_poly.entity_id
_entity_poly.type
_entity_poly.pdbx_seq_one_letter_code
_entity_poly.pdbx_strand_id
1 'polypeptide(L)'
;MNLEDNKKAFMELLRIPSVTGSGADGEEKACAFLEHILQENGIKTERIAKDLHRPNLLAAIHAPRAEKEPVVLISHIDVVPGIQEEWTHPVFGAQKADGRIYGRGTLDTKQLTMMEL
;
A
#
# COMPACT_ATOMS: atom_id res chain seq x y z
N MET A 1 6.80 9.07 -10.83
CA MET A 1 6.29 7.79 -11.42
C MET A 1 5.17 8.14 -12.40
N ASN A 2 5.11 7.52 -13.58
CA ASN A 2 4.02 7.77 -14.54
C ASN A 2 2.79 6.90 -14.22
N LEU A 3 1.64 7.17 -14.87
CA LEU A 3 0.37 6.49 -14.59
C LEU A 3 0.43 4.96 -14.77
N GLU A 4 1.17 4.47 -15.78
CA GLU A 4 1.28 3.02 -16.03
C GLU A 4 2.16 2.34 -14.99
N ASP A 5 3.21 3.01 -14.51
CA ASP A 5 4.05 2.49 -13.43
C ASP A 5 3.27 2.48 -12.11
N ASN A 6 2.46 3.51 -11.84
CA ASN A 6 1.57 3.53 -10.68
C ASN A 6 0.55 2.38 -10.71
N LYS A 7 -0.05 2.10 -11.86
CA LYS A 7 -0.98 0.97 -11.99
C LYS A 7 -0.29 -0.37 -11.75
N LYS A 8 0.94 -0.56 -12.25
CA LYS A 8 1.72 -1.77 -12.00
C LYS A 8 2.03 -1.91 -10.51
N ALA A 9 2.55 -0.86 -9.88
CA ALA A 9 2.86 -0.84 -8.46
C ALA A 9 1.60 -1.11 -7.61
N PHE A 10 0.46 -0.53 -7.96
CA PHE A 10 -0.82 -0.82 -7.31
C PHE A 10 -1.20 -2.30 -7.40
N MET A 11 -1.09 -2.89 -8.59
CA MET A 11 -1.40 -4.32 -8.78
C MET A 11 -0.43 -5.21 -8.00
N GLU A 12 0.85 -4.84 -7.88
CA GLU A 12 1.82 -5.55 -7.06
C GLU A 12 1.50 -5.43 -5.57
N LEU A 13 1.14 -4.25 -5.09
CA LEU A 13 0.69 -4.05 -3.72
C LEU A 13 -0.56 -4.87 -3.39
N LEU A 14 -1.51 -4.99 -4.32
CA LEU A 14 -2.71 -5.81 -4.15
C LEU A 14 -2.40 -7.30 -4.03
N ARG A 15 -1.34 -7.79 -4.68
CA ARG A 15 -0.90 -9.19 -4.61
C ARG A 15 -0.25 -9.56 -3.29
N ILE A 16 0.11 -8.59 -2.47
CA ILE A 16 0.64 -8.84 -1.13
C ILE A 16 -0.54 -9.05 -0.18
N PRO A 17 -0.75 -10.25 0.38
CA PRO A 17 -1.86 -10.55 1.27
C PRO A 17 -1.57 -10.02 2.68
N SER A 18 -1.66 -8.72 2.85
CA SER A 18 -1.44 -8.02 4.13
C SER A 18 -2.63 -8.17 5.09
N VAL A 19 -3.04 -9.41 5.32
CA VAL A 19 -4.19 -9.73 6.17
C VAL A 19 -3.83 -9.53 7.63
N THR A 20 -4.61 -8.68 8.32
CA THR A 20 -4.42 -8.37 9.73
C THR A 20 -4.42 -9.63 10.59
N GLY A 21 -3.37 -9.77 11.42
CA GLY A 21 -3.27 -10.85 12.40
C GLY A 21 -3.08 -12.25 11.80
N SER A 22 -2.77 -12.37 10.51
CA SER A 22 -2.54 -13.67 9.86
C SER A 22 -1.23 -14.34 10.28
N GLY A 23 -0.30 -13.61 10.88
CA GLY A 23 1.05 -14.10 11.22
C GLY A 23 1.95 -14.37 9.99
N ALA A 24 1.55 -13.94 8.80
CA ALA A 24 2.22 -14.27 7.53
C ALA A 24 3.10 -13.14 6.99
N ASP A 25 3.52 -12.18 7.80
CA ASP A 25 4.38 -11.03 7.45
C ASP A 25 3.84 -10.17 6.28
N GLY A 26 2.55 -10.26 5.97
CA GLY A 26 1.96 -9.56 4.84
C GLY A 26 1.95 -8.05 5.02
N GLU A 27 1.71 -7.57 6.24
CA GLU A 27 1.73 -6.13 6.57
C GLU A 27 3.17 -5.60 6.47
N GLU A 28 4.18 -6.33 6.95
CA GLU A 28 5.59 -5.98 6.82
C GLU A 28 6.02 -5.94 5.33
N LYS A 29 5.63 -6.93 4.54
CA LYS A 29 5.95 -6.98 3.10
C LYS A 29 5.32 -5.82 2.34
N ALA A 30 4.08 -5.45 2.66
CA ALA A 30 3.42 -4.29 2.06
C ALA A 30 4.13 -2.99 2.46
N CYS A 31 4.52 -2.85 3.71
CA CYS A 31 5.32 -1.73 4.19
C CYS A 31 6.67 -1.63 3.47
N ALA A 32 7.41 -2.75 3.37
CA ALA A 32 8.70 -2.80 2.68
C ALA A 32 8.58 -2.44 1.19
N PHE A 33 7.51 -2.87 0.53
CA PHE A 33 7.24 -2.54 -0.86
C PHE A 33 7.04 -1.03 -1.07
N LEU A 34 6.24 -0.38 -0.22
CA LEU A 34 6.00 1.06 -0.29
C LEU A 34 7.25 1.87 0.09
N GLU A 35 7.97 1.43 1.10
CA GLU A 35 9.24 2.03 1.51
C GLU A 35 10.25 2.04 0.38
N HIS A 36 10.37 0.93 -0.35
CA HIS A 36 11.25 0.83 -1.51
C HIS A 36 10.88 1.86 -2.58
N ILE A 37 9.62 1.99 -2.95
CA ILE A 37 9.14 2.99 -3.92
C ILE A 37 9.51 4.40 -3.48
N LEU A 38 9.25 4.75 -2.22
CA LEU A 38 9.56 6.07 -1.67
C LEU A 38 11.06 6.36 -1.72
N GLN A 39 11.89 5.41 -1.30
CA GLN A 39 13.34 5.55 -1.27
C GLN A 39 13.95 5.66 -2.67
N GLU A 40 13.44 4.91 -3.66
CA GLU A 40 13.86 5.04 -5.06
C GLU A 40 13.54 6.43 -5.63
N ASN A 41 12.54 7.11 -5.09
CA ASN A 41 12.20 8.50 -5.44
C ASN A 41 12.88 9.53 -4.52
N GLY A 42 13.86 9.12 -3.71
CA GLY A 42 14.66 10.01 -2.86
C GLY A 42 13.93 10.50 -1.61
N ILE A 43 12.79 9.90 -1.26
CA ILE A 43 12.01 10.27 -0.08
C ILE A 43 12.51 9.46 1.11
N LYS A 44 12.87 10.13 2.19
CA LYS A 44 13.28 9.48 3.44
C LYS A 44 12.08 8.88 4.13
N THR A 45 12.28 7.68 4.66
CA THR A 45 11.25 6.91 5.35
C THR A 45 11.70 6.54 6.75
N GLU A 46 10.73 6.33 7.62
CA GLU A 46 10.92 5.79 8.97
C GLU A 46 9.84 4.76 9.25
N ARG A 47 10.23 3.61 9.81
CA ARG A 47 9.28 2.62 10.31
C ARG A 47 9.08 2.79 11.81
N ILE A 48 7.83 2.90 12.22
CA ILE A 48 7.44 3.00 13.63
C ILE A 48 6.59 1.76 13.96
N ALA A 49 7.08 0.91 14.83
CA ALA A 49 6.42 -0.35 15.15
C ALA A 49 6.53 -0.70 16.63
N LYS A 50 5.42 -1.09 17.23
CA LYS A 50 5.40 -1.83 18.50
C LYS A 50 5.64 -3.33 18.25
N ASP A 51 5.08 -3.83 17.15
CA ASP A 51 5.28 -5.18 16.62
C ASP A 51 5.96 -5.04 15.25
N LEU A 52 7.14 -5.63 15.08
CA LEU A 52 7.95 -5.52 13.86
C LEU A 52 7.25 -6.09 12.62
N HIS A 53 6.30 -7.01 12.82
CA HIS A 53 5.49 -7.58 11.74
C HIS A 53 4.33 -6.66 11.30
N ARG A 54 4.08 -5.58 12.06
CA ARG A 54 3.00 -4.61 11.84
C ARG A 54 3.50 -3.16 11.90
N PRO A 55 4.42 -2.78 11.01
CA PRO A 55 5.00 -1.45 11.03
C PRO A 55 4.05 -0.40 10.46
N ASN A 56 4.14 0.81 11.02
CA ASN A 56 3.68 2.02 10.32
C ASN A 56 4.85 2.59 9.53
N LEU A 57 4.60 3.04 8.32
CA LEU A 57 5.57 3.71 7.48
C LEU A 57 5.29 5.22 7.51
N LEU A 58 6.27 5.98 7.91
CA LEU A 58 6.26 7.44 7.87
C LEU A 58 7.19 7.92 6.76
N ALA A 59 6.71 8.85 5.96
CA ALA A 59 7.51 9.55 4.96
C ALA A 59 7.19 11.04 5.02
N ALA A 60 8.18 11.89 4.75
CA ALA A 60 7.99 13.33 4.76
C ALA A 60 8.76 14.02 3.63
N ILE A 61 8.09 14.94 2.95
CA ILE A 61 8.69 15.84 1.99
C ILE A 61 8.70 17.23 2.61
N HIS A 62 9.89 17.79 2.79
CA HIS A 62 10.06 19.09 3.41
C HIS A 62 10.24 20.19 2.35
N ALA A 63 9.42 21.23 2.45
CA ALA A 63 9.64 22.43 1.66
C ALA A 63 10.91 23.16 2.14
N PRO A 64 11.74 23.74 1.23
CA PRO A 64 12.92 24.51 1.62
C PRO A 64 12.62 25.71 2.52
N ARG A 65 11.41 26.25 2.40
CA ARG A 65 10.84 27.29 3.28
C ARG A 65 9.41 26.89 3.60
N ALA A 66 9.20 26.40 4.81
CA ALA A 66 7.86 26.07 5.31
C ALA A 66 7.19 27.34 5.83
N GLU A 67 6.28 27.90 5.06
CA GLU A 67 5.48 29.09 5.45
C GLU A 67 4.07 28.72 5.92
N LYS A 68 3.69 27.47 5.79
CA LYS A 68 2.36 26.94 6.12
C LYS A 68 2.48 25.66 6.94
N GLU A 69 1.40 25.33 7.63
CA GLU A 69 1.27 24.06 8.32
C GLU A 69 1.38 22.87 7.34
N PRO A 70 1.93 21.74 7.79
CA PRO A 70 2.04 20.55 6.97
C PRO A 70 0.66 19.95 6.66
N VAL A 71 0.54 19.35 5.49
CA VAL A 71 -0.58 18.45 5.16
C VAL A 71 -0.15 17.03 5.50
N VAL A 72 -0.99 16.32 6.23
CA VAL A 72 -0.78 14.90 6.56
C VAL A 72 -1.77 14.07 5.76
N LEU A 73 -1.26 13.12 4.98
CA LEU A 73 -2.03 12.09 4.29
C LEU A 73 -1.95 10.80 5.11
N ILE A 74 -3.05 10.10 5.28
CA ILE A 74 -3.11 8.89 6.10
C ILE A 74 -3.95 7.84 5.40
N SER A 75 -3.36 6.67 5.17
CA SER A 75 -4.05 5.48 4.69
C SER A 75 -3.58 4.25 5.44
N HIS A 76 -4.22 3.10 5.24
CA HIS A 76 -3.78 1.83 5.81
C HIS A 76 -3.47 0.80 4.73
N ILE A 77 -2.60 -0.15 5.06
CA ILE A 77 -2.11 -1.18 4.13
C ILE A 77 -2.60 -2.58 4.48
N ASP A 78 -3.14 -2.76 5.67
CA ASP A 78 -3.74 -4.02 6.10
C ASP A 78 -5.11 -4.22 5.45
N VAL A 79 -5.51 -5.47 5.34
CA VAL A 79 -6.79 -5.87 4.76
C VAL A 79 -7.41 -6.99 5.59
N VAL A 80 -8.74 -7.11 5.50
CA VAL A 80 -9.44 -8.28 6.03
C VAL A 80 -9.28 -9.49 5.09
N PRO A 81 -9.41 -10.72 5.59
CA PRO A 81 -9.33 -11.91 4.75
C PRO A 81 -10.45 -11.94 3.69
N GLY A 82 -10.27 -12.79 2.68
CA GLY A 82 -11.31 -13.12 1.70
C GLY A 82 -11.41 -14.63 1.57
N ILE A 83 -12.63 -15.13 1.41
CA ILE A 83 -12.94 -16.54 1.14
C ILE A 83 -12.99 -16.71 -0.38
N GLN A 84 -12.01 -17.43 -0.96
CA GLN A 84 -11.85 -17.50 -2.42
C GLN A 84 -13.13 -17.98 -3.14
N GLU A 85 -13.88 -18.87 -2.52
CA GLU A 85 -15.12 -19.43 -3.06
C GLU A 85 -16.24 -18.40 -3.22
N GLU A 86 -16.15 -17.27 -2.51
CA GLU A 86 -17.10 -16.16 -2.58
C GLU A 86 -16.69 -15.09 -3.61
N TRP A 87 -15.53 -15.27 -4.27
CA TRP A 87 -14.96 -14.31 -5.20
C TRP A 87 -14.98 -14.83 -6.64
N THR A 88 -15.41 -14.02 -7.59
CA THR A 88 -15.36 -14.33 -9.03
C THR A 88 -13.95 -14.24 -9.61
N HIS A 89 -13.05 -13.56 -8.94
CA HIS A 89 -11.64 -13.39 -9.30
C HIS A 89 -10.75 -13.77 -8.12
N PRO A 90 -9.46 -14.11 -8.30
CA PRO A 90 -8.56 -14.41 -7.21
C PRO A 90 -8.50 -13.25 -6.20
N VAL A 91 -8.69 -13.54 -4.90
CA VAL A 91 -8.76 -12.55 -3.81
C VAL A 91 -7.56 -11.59 -3.82
N PHE A 92 -6.35 -12.13 -4.00
CA PHE A 92 -5.09 -11.38 -4.08
C PHE A 92 -4.46 -11.44 -5.48
N GLY A 93 -5.27 -11.65 -6.52
CA GLY A 93 -4.77 -11.79 -7.89
C GLY A 93 -4.47 -10.47 -8.59
N ALA A 94 -5.06 -9.37 -8.12
CA ALA A 94 -5.03 -8.09 -8.81
C ALA A 94 -5.39 -8.23 -10.30
N GLN A 95 -6.44 -9.00 -10.59
CA GLN A 95 -6.81 -9.33 -11.96
C GLN A 95 -7.44 -8.12 -12.66
N LYS A 96 -6.93 -7.81 -13.84
CA LYS A 96 -7.53 -6.78 -14.70
C LYS A 96 -8.53 -7.45 -15.66
N ALA A 97 -9.79 -7.08 -15.57
CA ALA A 97 -10.87 -7.52 -16.44
C ALA A 97 -11.92 -6.42 -16.59
N ASP A 98 -12.55 -6.34 -17.75
CA ASP A 98 -13.66 -5.40 -18.05
C ASP A 98 -13.36 -3.92 -17.67
N GLY A 99 -12.10 -3.50 -17.86
CA GLY A 99 -11.66 -2.14 -17.51
C GLY A 99 -11.50 -1.87 -16.01
N ARG A 100 -11.57 -2.92 -15.17
CA ARG A 100 -11.46 -2.86 -13.71
C ARG A 100 -10.29 -3.70 -13.20
N ILE A 101 -9.86 -3.42 -11.99
CA ILE A 101 -8.88 -4.25 -11.24
C ILE A 101 -9.64 -4.88 -10.07
N TYR A 102 -9.59 -6.20 -10.01
CA TYR A 102 -10.25 -7.00 -8.97
C TYR A 102 -9.22 -7.50 -7.95
N GLY A 103 -9.53 -7.37 -6.68
CA GLY A 103 -8.69 -7.86 -5.59
C GLY A 103 -9.05 -7.26 -4.25
N ARG A 104 -8.71 -7.94 -3.16
CA ARG A 104 -8.88 -7.44 -1.79
C ARG A 104 -7.97 -6.21 -1.57
N GLY A 105 -8.54 -5.14 -1.02
CA GLY A 105 -7.83 -3.88 -0.79
C GLY A 105 -7.91 -2.90 -1.98
N THR A 106 -8.57 -3.27 -3.08
CA THR A 106 -8.70 -2.39 -4.25
C THR A 106 -9.45 -1.10 -3.92
N LEU A 107 -10.47 -1.15 -3.08
CA LEU A 107 -11.24 0.00 -2.63
C LEU A 107 -10.91 0.42 -1.19
N ASP A 108 -10.65 -0.54 -0.32
CA ASP A 108 -10.36 -0.33 1.09
C ASP A 108 -9.05 -1.02 1.46
N THR A 109 -7.89 -0.31 1.38
CA THR A 109 -7.76 1.08 0.89
C THR A 109 -6.42 1.28 0.17
N LYS A 110 -5.80 0.19 -0.36
CA LYS A 110 -4.48 0.22 -1.02
C LYS A 110 -4.43 1.19 -2.21
N GLN A 111 -5.57 1.45 -2.86
CA GLN A 111 -5.65 2.45 -3.91
C GLN A 111 -5.33 3.85 -3.37
N LEU A 112 -5.89 4.20 -2.20
CA LEU A 112 -5.66 5.50 -1.57
C LEU A 112 -4.17 5.65 -1.24
N THR A 113 -3.58 4.61 -0.64
CA THR A 113 -2.14 4.56 -0.36
C THR A 113 -1.30 4.84 -1.62
N MET A 114 -1.67 4.24 -2.76
CA MET A 114 -0.96 4.50 -4.03
C MET A 114 -1.24 5.87 -4.64
N MET A 115 -2.34 6.51 -4.29
CA MET A 115 -2.66 7.88 -4.73
C MET A 115 -1.92 8.94 -3.90
N GLU A 116 -1.52 8.60 -2.69
CA GLU A 116 -0.76 9.45 -1.78
C GLU A 116 0.75 9.46 -2.12
N LEU A 117 1.23 8.46 -2.88
CA LEU A 117 2.60 8.32 -3.36
C LEU A 117 2.83 9.05 -4.69
#